data_af6617aa7113235e957c56529e7de165
#
_entry.id   af6617aa7113235e957c56529e7de165
#
_cell.length_a   1.000
_cell.length_b   1.000
_cell.length_c   1.000
_cell.angle_alpha   90.00
_cell.angle_beta   90.00
_cell.angle_gamma   90.00
#
_symmetry.space_group_name_H-M   'P 1'
#
loop_
_entity.id
_entity.type
_entity.pdbx_description
1 polymer ?
#
loop_
_entity_poly.entity_id
_entity_poly.type
_entity_poly.pdbx_seq_one_letter_code
_entity_poly.pdbx_strand_id
1 'polypeptide(L)'
;MDILPAVISLLQSGLGNLAAYLAAHVLLCLLPAFFIAGGLAALVPKEAVTRLMGRRAPMYVAYPVAALAGSVLAVCSCTVVPLFAGIYRRGGGLGPAITFLFFAPAANILAISYTGVAIGMDLAVARIVLSLVFGIGIGMIMALIYSREEAIRNGGESEAFGGAKKVPVKIVIFMLLLVALLLFGTFKIGVLTDPYGQINLPVAGVERFQAFLNQVVPFDASRGEEGLTVQGVILIALLGLIGLTAWFGLDKVYEGFNRWTWACLSLIVLTLLVAATTMVPQAGGLQVQFTGRVFAVALTTAGVGYVARTYFEESEIQNWLWEAWRLVKMIFPLLVVGVFAVGVIRPLIRPEWIQYVAGTNSLLGGLAGVLFGIFMYFPTLVEVPIAKMFLSLGMHRGPLLAYLMADPELSLQSILMLGAIISRRRAVVYAAWVGLFSLFAGWLYGLWVDGTSALVIGAMLLGFVALLGSALWLAHRRTGREVAPAASASR
;
A
#
# COMPACT_ATOMS: atom_id res chain seq x y z
N MET A 1 33.75 -20.35 -9.64
CA MET A 1 32.25 -20.16 -9.67
C MET A 1 31.98 -19.30 -10.91
N ASP A 2 31.26 -19.87 -11.85
CA ASP A 2 30.90 -19.13 -13.06
C ASP A 2 29.90 -18.04 -12.70
N ILE A 3 30.37 -16.79 -12.73
CA ILE A 3 29.58 -15.61 -12.35
C ILE A 3 28.36 -15.45 -13.28
N LEU A 4 28.51 -15.82 -14.55
CA LEU A 4 27.46 -15.68 -15.56
C LEU A 4 26.18 -16.48 -15.24
N PRO A 5 26.22 -17.77 -14.89
CA PRO A 5 25.02 -18.53 -14.50
C PRO A 5 24.35 -17.99 -13.25
N ALA A 6 25.13 -17.50 -12.26
CA ALA A 6 24.58 -16.90 -11.05
C ALA A 6 23.84 -15.59 -11.35
N VAL A 7 24.38 -14.74 -12.20
CA VAL A 7 23.71 -13.48 -12.63
C VAL A 7 22.43 -13.79 -13.40
N ILE A 8 22.45 -14.78 -14.31
CA ILE A 8 21.26 -15.17 -15.08
C ILE A 8 20.18 -15.68 -14.14
N SER A 9 20.51 -16.52 -13.14
CA SER A 9 19.53 -17.03 -12.19
C SER A 9 18.89 -15.94 -11.33
N LEU A 10 19.67 -14.93 -10.91
CA LEU A 10 19.16 -13.77 -10.17
C LEU A 10 18.21 -12.91 -11.03
N LEU A 11 18.57 -12.68 -12.30
CA LEU A 11 17.70 -11.95 -13.22
C LEU A 11 16.40 -12.72 -13.51
N GLN A 12 16.47 -14.04 -13.67
CA GLN A 12 15.29 -14.88 -13.81
C GLN A 12 14.39 -14.82 -12.57
N SER A 13 14.97 -14.87 -11.36
CA SER A 13 14.22 -14.70 -10.12
C SER A 13 13.55 -13.31 -10.05
N GLY A 14 14.26 -12.24 -10.45
CA GLY A 14 13.70 -10.89 -10.52
C GLY A 14 12.51 -10.79 -11.49
N LEU A 15 12.65 -11.31 -12.70
CA LEU A 15 11.59 -11.33 -13.72
C LEU A 15 10.41 -12.23 -13.28
N GLY A 16 10.71 -13.39 -12.68
CA GLY A 16 9.69 -14.29 -12.17
C GLY A 16 8.85 -13.65 -11.06
N ASN A 17 9.50 -13.03 -10.08
CA ASN A 17 8.83 -12.31 -9.01
C ASN A 17 7.97 -11.14 -9.55
N LEU A 18 8.48 -10.39 -10.53
CA LEU A 18 7.73 -9.32 -11.18
C LEU A 18 6.50 -9.87 -11.90
N ALA A 19 6.64 -10.95 -12.68
CA ALA A 19 5.53 -11.54 -13.42
C ALA A 19 4.46 -12.08 -12.46
N ALA A 20 4.85 -12.81 -11.41
CA ALA A 20 3.92 -13.31 -10.40
C ALA A 20 3.18 -12.16 -9.68
N TYR A 21 3.91 -11.10 -9.31
CA TYR A 21 3.33 -9.92 -8.68
C TYR A 21 2.31 -9.18 -9.59
N LEU A 22 2.66 -8.96 -10.85
CA LEU A 22 1.76 -8.30 -11.82
C LEU A 22 0.49 -9.13 -12.04
N ALA A 23 0.62 -10.46 -12.08
CA ALA A 23 -0.49 -11.39 -12.24
C ALA A 23 -1.46 -11.38 -11.06
N ALA A 24 -0.93 -11.38 -9.82
CA ALA A 24 -1.71 -11.60 -8.62
C ALA A 24 -2.30 -10.31 -8.00
N HIS A 25 -1.54 -9.20 -8.04
CA HIS A 25 -1.85 -8.04 -7.20
C HIS A 25 -2.26 -6.78 -7.94
N VAL A 26 -1.82 -6.58 -9.20
CA VAL A 26 -2.00 -5.28 -9.86
C VAL A 26 -3.47 -5.00 -10.20
N LEU A 27 -4.22 -5.98 -10.66
CA LEU A 27 -5.50 -5.73 -11.31
C LEU A 27 -6.66 -5.47 -10.36
N LEU A 28 -6.88 -6.33 -9.38
CA LEU A 28 -8.00 -6.18 -8.45
C LEU A 28 -7.70 -5.27 -7.25
N CYS A 29 -6.43 -4.95 -7.02
CA CYS A 29 -6.00 -4.12 -5.89
C CYS A 29 -5.51 -2.74 -6.35
N LEU A 30 -4.45 -2.70 -7.17
CA LEU A 30 -3.77 -1.45 -7.52
C LEU A 30 -4.56 -0.62 -8.54
N LEU A 31 -5.18 -1.26 -9.54
CA LEU A 31 -5.94 -0.55 -10.57
C LEU A 31 -7.13 0.22 -10.00
N PRO A 32 -8.04 -0.36 -9.19
CA PRO A 32 -9.08 0.41 -8.50
C PRO A 32 -8.51 1.52 -7.60
N ALA A 33 -7.36 1.30 -6.94
CA ALA A 33 -6.73 2.31 -6.10
C ALA A 33 -6.28 3.55 -6.89
N PHE A 34 -5.76 3.40 -8.10
CA PHE A 34 -5.45 4.54 -8.96
C PHE A 34 -6.70 5.34 -9.33
N PHE A 35 -7.82 4.67 -9.60
CA PHE A 35 -9.09 5.36 -9.87
C PHE A 35 -9.66 6.06 -8.65
N ILE A 36 -9.55 5.47 -7.45
CA ILE A 36 -9.92 6.12 -6.18
C ILE A 36 -9.03 7.35 -5.95
N ALA A 37 -7.72 7.21 -6.11
CA ALA A 37 -6.77 8.31 -5.93
C ALA A 37 -6.98 9.44 -6.94
N GLY A 38 -7.25 9.10 -8.19
CA GLY A 38 -7.65 10.06 -9.23
C GLY A 38 -8.96 10.76 -8.89
N GLY A 39 -9.96 10.02 -8.38
CA GLY A 39 -11.23 10.58 -7.91
C GLY A 39 -11.07 11.52 -6.72
N LEU A 40 -10.26 11.15 -5.73
CA LEU A 40 -9.87 12.03 -4.64
C LEU A 40 -9.18 13.29 -5.16
N ALA A 41 -8.25 13.15 -6.11
CA ALA A 41 -7.50 14.27 -6.65
C ALA A 41 -8.31 15.17 -7.62
N ALA A 42 -9.30 14.65 -8.32
CA ALA A 42 -10.07 15.40 -9.31
C ALA A 42 -11.42 15.90 -8.78
N LEU A 43 -12.18 15.04 -8.10
CA LEU A 43 -13.60 15.25 -7.80
C LEU A 43 -13.86 15.76 -6.39
N VAL A 44 -13.04 15.31 -5.39
CA VAL A 44 -13.29 15.71 -4.00
C VAL A 44 -12.88 17.17 -3.78
N PRO A 45 -13.74 18.03 -3.22
CA PRO A 45 -13.38 19.42 -2.92
C PRO A 45 -12.19 19.50 -1.95
N LYS A 46 -11.22 20.36 -2.24
CA LYS A 46 -10.04 20.55 -1.37
C LYS A 46 -10.46 20.92 0.06
N GLU A 47 -11.51 21.70 0.20
CA GLU A 47 -12.05 22.17 1.47
C GLU A 47 -12.49 21.02 2.38
N ALA A 48 -13.03 19.94 1.81
CA ALA A 48 -13.44 18.77 2.58
C ALA A 48 -12.24 18.02 3.18
N VAL A 49 -11.17 17.85 2.38
CA VAL A 49 -9.93 17.18 2.83
C VAL A 49 -9.19 18.06 3.83
N THR A 50 -9.05 19.37 3.55
CA THR A 50 -8.31 20.30 4.42
C THR A 50 -9.01 20.54 5.74
N ARG A 51 -10.34 20.43 5.80
CA ARG A 51 -11.10 20.54 7.05
C ARG A 51 -10.83 19.39 8.01
N LEU A 52 -10.70 18.15 7.50
CA LEU A 52 -10.53 16.93 8.32
C LEU A 52 -9.05 16.57 8.55
N MET A 53 -8.21 16.72 7.52
CA MET A 53 -6.82 16.28 7.51
C MET A 53 -5.83 17.39 7.13
N GLY A 54 -6.29 18.63 6.95
CA GLY A 54 -5.43 19.76 6.57
C GLY A 54 -4.60 20.27 7.74
N ARG A 55 -3.64 21.15 7.44
CA ARG A 55 -2.73 21.72 8.45
C ARG A 55 -3.46 22.50 9.55
N ARG A 56 -4.62 23.11 9.25
CA ARG A 56 -5.43 23.87 10.22
C ARG A 56 -6.42 22.98 10.98
N ALA A 57 -6.58 21.73 10.59
CA ALA A 57 -7.44 20.80 11.34
C ALA A 57 -6.86 20.55 12.73
N PRO A 58 -7.70 20.50 13.78
CA PRO A 58 -7.21 20.21 15.12
C PRO A 58 -6.53 18.83 15.14
N MET A 59 -5.36 18.73 15.76
CA MET A 59 -4.56 17.51 15.79
C MET A 59 -5.35 16.32 16.33
N TYR A 60 -6.16 16.54 17.37
CA TYR A 60 -7.01 15.52 18.00
C TYR A 60 -8.15 15.00 17.10
N VAL A 61 -8.40 15.64 15.94
CA VAL A 61 -9.34 15.17 14.91
C VAL A 61 -8.57 14.58 13.73
N ALA A 62 -7.56 15.29 13.22
CA ALA A 62 -6.88 14.94 11.99
C ALA A 62 -6.13 13.60 12.06
N TYR A 63 -5.42 13.34 13.15
CA TYR A 63 -4.66 12.09 13.32
C TYR A 63 -5.55 10.88 13.61
N PRO A 64 -6.55 10.92 14.53
CA PRO A 64 -7.47 9.81 14.68
C PRO A 64 -8.30 9.50 13.43
N VAL A 65 -8.76 10.52 12.71
CA VAL A 65 -9.49 10.32 11.44
C VAL A 65 -8.59 9.64 10.40
N ALA A 66 -7.33 10.07 10.30
CA ALA A 66 -6.35 9.45 9.41
C ALA A 66 -6.07 7.99 9.79
N ALA A 67 -5.87 7.71 11.09
CA ALA A 67 -5.64 6.36 11.60
C ALA A 67 -6.84 5.44 11.36
N LEU A 68 -8.05 5.89 11.69
CA LEU A 68 -9.29 5.12 11.45
C LEU A 68 -9.53 4.87 9.97
N ALA A 69 -9.36 5.88 9.12
CA ALA A 69 -9.49 5.72 7.68
C ALA A 69 -8.50 4.68 7.14
N GLY A 70 -7.24 4.70 7.60
CA GLY A 70 -6.24 3.70 7.27
C GLY A 70 -6.63 2.31 7.75
N SER A 71 -7.02 2.15 9.01
CA SER A 71 -7.35 0.84 9.61
C SER A 71 -8.53 0.13 8.95
N VAL A 72 -9.52 0.90 8.47
CA VAL A 72 -10.71 0.35 7.80
C VAL A 72 -10.40 -0.06 6.35
N LEU A 73 -9.49 0.66 5.68
CA LEU A 73 -9.04 0.33 4.34
C LEU A 73 -8.03 -0.82 4.41
N ALA A 74 -8.50 -2.05 4.34
CA ALA A 74 -7.65 -3.24 4.33
C ALA A 74 -6.92 -3.39 2.99
N VAL A 75 -5.89 -2.57 2.78
CA VAL A 75 -5.14 -2.46 1.53
C VAL A 75 -3.65 -2.70 1.76
N CYS A 76 -2.96 -3.21 0.73
CA CYS A 76 -1.50 -3.37 0.74
C CYS A 76 -0.77 -2.02 0.56
N SER A 77 0.51 -1.98 0.87
CA SER A 77 1.35 -0.80 0.75
C SER A 77 1.38 -0.20 -0.67
N CYS A 78 1.35 -1.03 -1.70
CA CYS A 78 1.28 -0.57 -3.09
C CYS A 78 -0.01 0.18 -3.43
N THR A 79 -1.13 -0.17 -2.77
CA THR A 79 -2.43 0.47 -2.96
C THR A 79 -2.58 1.75 -2.12
N VAL A 80 -2.01 1.78 -0.91
CA VAL A 80 -2.13 2.94 -0.03
C VAL A 80 -1.34 4.15 -0.53
N VAL A 81 -0.22 3.92 -1.23
CA VAL A 81 0.61 5.01 -1.77
C VAL A 81 -0.12 5.90 -2.78
N PRO A 82 -0.87 5.36 -3.77
CA PRO A 82 -1.77 6.17 -4.60
C PRO A 82 -2.82 6.95 -3.80
N LEU A 83 -3.46 6.30 -2.79
CA LEU A 83 -4.47 6.95 -1.95
C LEU A 83 -3.87 8.10 -1.13
N PHE A 84 -2.69 7.87 -0.54
CA PHE A 84 -1.90 8.92 0.11
C PHE A 84 -1.63 10.10 -0.84
N ALA A 85 -1.22 9.81 -2.09
CA ALA A 85 -0.99 10.86 -3.09
C ALA A 85 -2.24 11.67 -3.38
N GLY A 86 -3.42 11.03 -3.45
CA GLY A 86 -4.71 11.69 -3.64
C GLY A 86 -5.03 12.66 -2.49
N ILE A 87 -4.92 12.19 -1.23
CA ILE A 87 -5.14 12.99 -0.01
C ILE A 87 -4.14 14.16 0.06
N TYR A 88 -2.85 13.86 -0.12
CA TYR A 88 -1.78 14.86 -0.01
C TYR A 88 -1.89 15.95 -1.07
N ARG A 89 -2.23 15.61 -2.32
CA ARG A 89 -2.44 16.60 -3.41
C ARG A 89 -3.66 17.48 -3.19
N ARG A 90 -4.67 17.00 -2.47
CA ARG A 90 -5.86 17.78 -2.10
C ARG A 90 -5.66 18.65 -0.85
N GLY A 91 -4.42 18.87 -0.42
CA GLY A 91 -4.10 19.74 0.71
C GLY A 91 -4.22 19.08 2.07
N GLY A 92 -4.25 17.74 2.10
CA GLY A 92 -4.03 17.00 3.34
C GLY A 92 -2.68 17.37 3.94
N GLY A 93 -2.62 17.66 5.25
CA GLY A 93 -1.38 17.92 5.96
C GLY A 93 -0.46 16.70 5.90
N LEU A 94 0.86 16.91 5.79
CA LEU A 94 1.83 15.83 5.69
C LEU A 94 1.71 14.84 6.86
N GLY A 95 1.52 15.33 8.09
CA GLY A 95 1.40 14.48 9.28
C GLY A 95 0.22 13.52 9.23
N PRO A 96 -1.03 14.00 9.12
CA PRO A 96 -2.19 13.13 8.99
C PRO A 96 -2.12 12.20 7.77
N ALA A 97 -1.60 12.68 6.63
CA ALA A 97 -1.42 11.84 5.44
C ALA A 97 -0.42 10.70 5.68
N ILE A 98 0.70 10.97 6.36
CA ILE A 98 1.68 9.94 6.78
C ILE A 98 1.07 8.97 7.80
N THR A 99 0.28 9.46 8.75
CA THR A 99 -0.43 8.59 9.70
C THR A 99 -1.39 7.66 8.96
N PHE A 100 -2.16 8.16 8.00
CA PHE A 100 -2.99 7.32 7.13
C PHE A 100 -2.17 6.29 6.36
N LEU A 101 -1.05 6.71 5.76
CA LEU A 101 -0.13 5.84 5.02
C LEU A 101 0.35 4.67 5.89
N PHE A 102 0.77 4.96 7.13
CA PHE A 102 1.27 3.95 8.08
C PHE A 102 0.18 3.00 8.56
N PHE A 103 -1.02 3.50 8.89
CA PHE A 103 -2.07 2.66 9.47
C PHE A 103 -2.69 1.68 8.48
N ALA A 104 -2.79 2.05 7.22
CA ALA A 104 -3.51 1.24 6.24
C ALA A 104 -2.90 -0.17 6.04
N PRO A 105 -1.57 -0.35 5.92
CA PRO A 105 -1.00 -1.67 5.84
C PRO A 105 -0.60 -2.24 7.23
N ALA A 106 -0.03 -1.44 8.14
CA ALA A 106 0.51 -1.95 9.40
C ALA A 106 -0.55 -2.36 10.43
N ALA A 107 -1.67 -1.64 10.48
CA ALA A 107 -2.69 -1.78 11.52
C ALA A 107 -4.11 -1.95 10.98
N ASN A 108 -4.28 -2.56 9.81
CA ASN A 108 -5.60 -2.88 9.31
C ASN A 108 -6.21 -4.10 10.02
N ILE A 109 -7.54 -4.12 10.07
CA ILE A 109 -8.32 -5.13 10.79
C ILE A 109 -7.98 -6.56 10.34
N LEU A 110 -7.75 -6.79 9.04
CA LEU A 110 -7.47 -8.13 8.50
C LEU A 110 -6.08 -8.62 8.91
N ALA A 111 -5.05 -7.79 8.75
CA ALA A 111 -3.68 -8.16 9.13
C ALA A 111 -3.56 -8.45 10.63
N ILE A 112 -4.21 -7.62 11.46
CA ILE A 112 -4.23 -7.79 12.92
C ILE A 112 -4.97 -9.07 13.31
N SER A 113 -6.18 -9.29 12.78
CA SER A 113 -6.98 -10.48 13.08
C SER A 113 -6.23 -11.75 12.66
N TYR A 114 -5.59 -11.72 11.49
CA TYR A 114 -4.81 -12.85 11.00
C TYR A 114 -3.55 -13.09 11.85
N THR A 115 -2.85 -12.04 12.26
CA THR A 115 -1.72 -12.14 13.20
C THR A 115 -2.17 -12.80 14.51
N GLY A 116 -3.31 -12.39 15.07
CA GLY A 116 -3.85 -12.95 16.31
C GLY A 116 -4.17 -14.44 16.22
N VAL A 117 -4.78 -14.87 15.11
CA VAL A 117 -5.15 -16.28 14.89
C VAL A 117 -3.93 -17.16 14.55
N ALA A 118 -3.00 -16.65 13.72
CA ALA A 118 -1.91 -17.47 13.19
C ALA A 118 -0.67 -17.53 14.10
N ILE A 119 -0.39 -16.46 14.86
CA ILE A 119 0.83 -16.32 15.68
C ILE A 119 0.49 -16.20 17.16
N GLY A 120 -0.49 -15.36 17.51
CA GLY A 120 -0.92 -15.15 18.90
C GLY A 120 -1.53 -13.77 19.12
N MET A 121 -2.52 -13.72 20.02
CA MET A 121 -3.23 -12.49 20.37
C MET A 121 -2.35 -11.46 21.05
N ASP A 122 -1.34 -11.89 21.79
CA ASP A 122 -0.35 -11.04 22.43
C ASP A 122 0.44 -10.19 21.42
N LEU A 123 0.90 -10.82 20.32
CA LEU A 123 1.59 -10.13 19.23
C LEU A 123 0.64 -9.18 18.49
N ALA A 124 -0.61 -9.60 18.26
CA ALA A 124 -1.61 -8.77 17.61
C ALA A 124 -1.95 -7.52 18.41
N VAL A 125 -2.14 -7.65 19.73
CA VAL A 125 -2.38 -6.53 20.65
C VAL A 125 -1.17 -5.59 20.70
N ALA A 126 0.04 -6.14 20.82
CA ALA A 126 1.27 -5.34 20.76
C ALA A 126 1.37 -4.55 19.45
N ARG A 127 1.07 -5.19 18.30
CA ARG A 127 1.05 -4.55 16.99
C ARG A 127 0.05 -3.39 16.94
N ILE A 128 -1.19 -3.55 17.46
CA ILE A 128 -2.19 -2.46 17.50
C ILE A 128 -1.68 -1.29 18.33
N VAL A 129 -1.27 -1.55 19.58
CA VAL A 129 -0.88 -0.49 20.54
C VAL A 129 0.33 0.28 20.03
N LEU A 130 1.35 -0.44 19.58
CA LEU A 130 2.59 0.19 19.11
C LEU A 130 2.40 0.89 17.76
N SER A 131 1.58 0.35 16.84
CA SER A 131 1.22 1.04 15.61
C SER A 131 0.47 2.33 15.90
N LEU A 132 -0.44 2.35 16.89
CA LEU A 132 -1.18 3.56 17.24
C LEU A 132 -0.23 4.66 17.74
N VAL A 133 0.65 4.32 18.68
CA VAL A 133 1.61 5.29 19.26
C VAL A 133 2.60 5.77 18.19
N PHE A 134 3.16 4.84 17.44
CA PHE A 134 4.26 5.16 16.50
C PHE A 134 3.77 5.75 15.18
N GLY A 135 2.66 5.28 14.65
CA GLY A 135 2.09 5.85 13.41
C GLY A 135 1.68 7.31 13.57
N ILE A 136 1.07 7.66 14.71
CA ILE A 136 0.78 9.06 15.04
C ILE A 136 2.10 9.82 15.29
N GLY A 137 3.03 9.25 16.05
CA GLY A 137 4.33 9.83 16.36
C GLY A 137 5.14 10.17 15.10
N ILE A 138 5.27 9.23 14.17
CA ILE A 138 5.95 9.42 12.89
C ILE A 138 5.29 10.54 12.07
N GLY A 139 3.95 10.52 11.99
CA GLY A 139 3.20 11.58 11.32
C GLY A 139 3.47 12.97 11.91
N MET A 140 3.49 13.09 13.24
CA MET A 140 3.78 14.34 13.95
C MET A 140 5.22 14.81 13.69
N ILE A 141 6.20 13.91 13.74
CA ILE A 141 7.61 14.21 13.48
C ILE A 141 7.77 14.73 12.05
N MET A 142 7.20 14.04 11.07
CA MET A 142 7.28 14.44 9.66
C MET A 142 6.62 15.82 9.42
N ALA A 143 5.46 16.06 10.05
CA ALA A 143 4.80 17.36 9.98
C ALA A 143 5.66 18.48 10.57
N LEU A 144 6.40 18.20 11.65
CA LEU A 144 7.24 19.18 12.31
C LEU A 144 8.50 19.49 11.50
N ILE A 145 9.24 18.45 11.06
CA ILE A 145 10.47 18.59 10.28
C ILE A 145 10.22 19.41 9.02
N TYR A 146 9.09 19.18 8.34
CA TYR A 146 8.77 19.81 7.07
C TYR A 146 7.72 20.93 7.16
N SER A 147 7.50 21.47 8.37
CA SER A 147 6.47 22.48 8.64
C SER A 147 6.60 23.75 7.79
N ARG A 148 7.85 24.20 7.51
CA ARG A 148 8.12 25.38 6.67
C ARG A 148 7.80 25.12 5.20
N GLU A 149 8.22 23.99 4.65
CA GLU A 149 7.96 23.62 3.26
C GLU A 149 6.47 23.41 3.01
N GLU A 150 5.77 22.82 3.98
CA GLU A 150 4.31 22.67 3.96
C GLU A 150 3.58 24.02 4.07
N ALA A 151 4.15 24.99 4.80
CA ALA A 151 3.59 26.34 4.85
C ALA A 151 3.65 27.03 3.50
N ILE A 152 4.76 26.91 2.78
CA ILE A 152 4.94 27.50 1.45
C ILE A 152 4.00 26.82 0.44
N ARG A 153 3.89 25.50 0.46
CA ARG A 153 3.00 24.74 -0.43
C ARG A 153 1.54 25.18 -0.30
N ASN A 154 1.10 25.45 0.91
CA ASN A 154 -0.29 25.80 1.22
C ASN A 154 -0.51 27.31 1.42
N GLY A 155 0.54 28.13 1.39
CA GLY A 155 0.50 29.57 1.70
C GLY A 155 -0.07 30.45 0.58
N GLY A 156 -0.12 29.96 -0.66
CA GLY A 156 -0.74 30.68 -1.78
C GLY A 156 -2.27 30.64 -1.82
N GLU A 157 -2.92 29.88 -0.94
CA GLU A 157 -4.37 29.64 -0.95
C GLU A 157 -5.09 30.29 0.26
N SER A 158 -4.49 31.32 0.89
CA SER A 158 -4.92 31.84 2.20
C SER A 158 -6.21 32.67 2.21
N GLU A 159 -6.80 33.05 1.08
CA GLU A 159 -7.86 34.07 1.08
C GLU A 159 -9.23 33.68 0.50
N ALA A 160 -9.43 32.43 0.08
CA ALA A 160 -10.67 32.04 -0.59
C ALA A 160 -11.62 31.14 0.25
N PHE A 161 -11.51 31.11 1.58
CA PHE A 161 -12.37 30.24 2.42
C PHE A 161 -13.62 30.95 2.94
N GLY A 162 -14.46 31.39 2.01
CA GLY A 162 -15.87 31.67 2.26
C GLY A 162 -16.71 30.42 1.98
N GLY A 163 -17.19 29.77 3.05
CA GLY A 163 -18.22 28.74 2.95
C GLY A 163 -17.70 27.31 2.75
N ALA A 164 -17.90 26.48 3.75
CA ALA A 164 -17.61 25.03 3.70
C ALA A 164 -18.49 24.34 2.63
N LYS A 165 -18.00 24.16 1.40
CA LYS A 165 -18.69 23.34 0.40
C LYS A 165 -18.76 21.91 0.92
N LYS A 166 -19.98 21.42 1.17
CA LYS A 166 -20.22 20.01 1.46
C LYS A 166 -19.86 19.18 0.22
N VAL A 167 -19.28 17.98 0.44
CA VAL A 167 -19.05 17.05 -0.66
C VAL A 167 -20.39 16.69 -1.28
N PRO A 168 -20.61 16.89 -2.58
CA PRO A 168 -21.84 16.49 -3.25
C PRO A 168 -22.10 14.98 -3.09
N VAL A 169 -23.33 14.60 -2.86
CA VAL A 169 -23.71 13.17 -2.65
C VAL A 169 -23.29 12.31 -3.84
N LYS A 170 -23.35 12.84 -5.08
CA LYS A 170 -22.89 12.13 -6.28
C LYS A 170 -21.44 11.65 -6.16
N ILE A 171 -20.56 12.50 -5.60
CA ILE A 171 -19.14 12.16 -5.41
C ILE A 171 -18.99 11.10 -4.32
N VAL A 172 -19.74 11.20 -3.23
CA VAL A 172 -19.69 10.22 -2.14
C VAL A 172 -20.12 8.83 -2.65
N ILE A 173 -21.22 8.73 -3.37
CA ILE A 173 -21.71 7.46 -3.95
C ILE A 173 -20.67 6.90 -4.92
N PHE A 174 -20.13 7.73 -5.80
CA PHE A 174 -19.10 7.33 -6.76
C PHE A 174 -17.83 6.78 -6.08
N MET A 175 -17.33 7.48 -5.07
CA MET A 175 -16.17 7.04 -4.29
C MET A 175 -16.45 5.76 -3.51
N LEU A 176 -17.66 5.61 -2.92
CA LEU A 176 -18.06 4.39 -2.23
C LEU A 176 -18.13 3.19 -3.19
N LEU A 177 -18.60 3.37 -4.43
CA LEU A 177 -18.59 2.31 -5.44
C LEU A 177 -17.17 1.90 -5.83
N LEU A 178 -16.25 2.85 -6.00
CA LEU A 178 -14.85 2.55 -6.27
C LEU A 178 -14.16 1.82 -5.08
N VAL A 179 -14.46 2.24 -3.85
CA VAL A 179 -13.99 1.55 -2.64
C VAL A 179 -14.60 0.16 -2.54
N ALA A 180 -15.89 0.00 -2.83
CA ALA A 180 -16.55 -1.31 -2.86
C ALA A 180 -15.92 -2.24 -3.91
N LEU A 181 -15.58 -1.72 -5.11
CA LEU A 181 -14.88 -2.46 -6.15
C LEU A 181 -13.52 -2.97 -5.65
N LEU A 182 -12.75 -2.12 -4.94
CA LEU A 182 -11.49 -2.50 -4.33
C LEU A 182 -11.68 -3.61 -3.27
N LEU A 183 -12.64 -3.43 -2.36
CA LEU A 183 -12.90 -4.37 -1.27
C LEU A 183 -13.38 -5.74 -1.79
N PHE A 184 -14.31 -5.76 -2.74
CA PHE A 184 -14.78 -7.01 -3.36
C PHE A 184 -13.67 -7.70 -4.17
N GLY A 185 -12.74 -6.95 -4.76
CA GLY A 185 -11.57 -7.49 -5.42
C GLY A 185 -10.57 -8.16 -4.47
N THR A 186 -10.45 -7.66 -3.24
CA THR A 186 -9.38 -8.05 -2.31
C THR A 186 -9.82 -8.99 -1.20
N PHE A 187 -11.07 -8.92 -0.74
CA PHE A 187 -11.54 -9.74 0.38
C PHE A 187 -11.65 -11.22 0.00
N LYS A 188 -11.18 -12.08 0.91
CA LYS A 188 -11.25 -13.55 0.81
C LYS A 188 -12.33 -14.10 1.76
N ILE A 189 -13.60 -13.71 1.52
CA ILE A 189 -14.77 -14.20 2.27
C ILE A 189 -15.43 -15.30 1.43
N GLY A 190 -15.89 -16.40 2.03
CA GLY A 190 -16.45 -17.55 1.34
C GLY A 190 -17.50 -17.17 0.29
N VAL A 191 -18.46 -16.30 0.64
CA VAL A 191 -19.46 -15.78 -0.32
C VAL A 191 -18.86 -15.19 -1.60
N LEU A 192 -17.66 -14.61 -1.53
CA LEU A 192 -16.96 -14.03 -2.69
C LEU A 192 -16.03 -15.01 -3.38
N THR A 193 -15.52 -16.02 -2.68
CA THR A 193 -14.49 -16.92 -3.17
C THR A 193 -15.03 -18.30 -3.59
N ASP A 194 -16.18 -18.70 -3.06
CA ASP A 194 -16.78 -19.98 -3.39
C ASP A 194 -17.28 -19.99 -4.85
N PRO A 195 -17.06 -21.07 -5.59
CA PRO A 195 -17.50 -21.18 -6.98
C PRO A 195 -19.00 -21.44 -7.04
N TYR A 196 -19.72 -20.58 -7.74
CA TYR A 196 -21.16 -20.74 -8.00
C TYR A 196 -21.45 -21.41 -9.35
N GLY A 197 -20.46 -21.44 -10.25
CA GLY A 197 -20.56 -22.09 -11.55
C GLY A 197 -19.17 -22.29 -12.15
N GLN A 198 -19.09 -23.28 -13.03
CA GLN A 198 -17.82 -23.60 -13.69
C GLN A 198 -18.07 -23.96 -15.16
N ILE A 199 -17.16 -23.56 -16.03
CA ILE A 199 -17.14 -23.89 -17.44
C ILE A 199 -15.80 -24.53 -17.76
N ASN A 200 -15.82 -25.69 -18.39
CA ASN A 200 -14.61 -26.36 -18.85
C ASN A 200 -14.40 -26.02 -20.32
N LEU A 201 -13.32 -25.30 -20.61
CA LEU A 201 -12.90 -24.97 -21.96
C LEU A 201 -11.93 -26.06 -22.44
N PRO A 202 -12.24 -26.77 -23.56
CA PRO A 202 -11.38 -27.82 -24.08
C PRO A 202 -10.16 -27.19 -24.81
N VAL A 203 -9.17 -26.75 -24.05
CA VAL A 203 -7.92 -26.18 -24.58
C VAL A 203 -6.81 -27.18 -24.38
N ALA A 204 -6.35 -27.80 -25.47
CA ALA A 204 -5.27 -28.76 -25.40
C ALA A 204 -3.94 -28.13 -24.98
N GLY A 205 -3.19 -28.80 -24.11
CA GLY A 205 -1.83 -28.39 -23.74
C GLY A 205 -1.72 -27.39 -22.61
N VAL A 206 -2.82 -26.97 -21.96
CA VAL A 206 -2.79 -26.00 -20.83
C VAL A 206 -1.95 -26.51 -19.66
N GLU A 207 -2.02 -27.81 -19.34
CA GLU A 207 -1.21 -28.40 -18.28
C GLU A 207 0.29 -28.37 -18.60
N ARG A 208 0.66 -28.67 -19.86
CA ARG A 208 2.05 -28.59 -20.32
C ARG A 208 2.56 -27.15 -20.25
N PHE A 209 1.71 -26.20 -20.61
CA PHE A 209 2.04 -24.78 -20.52
C PHE A 209 2.19 -24.34 -19.07
N GLN A 210 1.33 -24.78 -18.16
CA GLN A 210 1.48 -24.49 -16.72
C GLN A 210 2.75 -25.15 -16.15
N ALA A 211 3.07 -26.37 -16.53
CA ALA A 211 4.32 -27.03 -16.14
C ALA A 211 5.55 -26.26 -16.66
N PHE A 212 5.50 -25.77 -17.90
CA PHE A 212 6.54 -24.90 -18.45
C PHE A 212 6.68 -23.60 -17.66
N LEU A 213 5.57 -22.92 -17.30
CA LEU A 213 5.60 -21.72 -16.48
C LEU A 213 6.25 -21.97 -15.12
N ASN A 214 5.94 -23.09 -14.47
CA ASN A 214 6.54 -23.48 -13.20
C ASN A 214 8.06 -23.77 -13.30
N GLN A 215 8.53 -24.20 -14.48
CA GLN A 215 9.97 -24.35 -14.75
C GLN A 215 10.67 -23.02 -15.00
N VAL A 216 10.02 -22.09 -15.73
CA VAL A 216 10.57 -20.77 -16.05
C VAL A 216 10.57 -19.84 -14.83
N VAL A 217 9.51 -19.92 -14.03
CA VAL A 217 9.32 -19.16 -12.79
C VAL A 217 9.14 -20.14 -11.64
N PRO A 218 10.24 -20.77 -11.16
CA PRO A 218 10.15 -21.66 -10.00
C PRO A 218 9.75 -20.85 -8.78
N PHE A 219 8.84 -21.39 -7.98
CA PHE A 219 8.34 -20.77 -6.75
C PHE A 219 8.23 -21.79 -5.62
N ASP A 220 8.42 -21.32 -4.41
CA ASP A 220 8.25 -22.11 -3.19
C ASP A 220 7.06 -21.57 -2.39
N ALA A 221 5.93 -22.26 -2.47
CA ALA A 221 4.72 -21.87 -1.74
C ALA A 221 4.93 -21.87 -0.21
N SER A 222 5.87 -22.68 0.32
CA SER A 222 6.19 -22.68 1.75
C SER A 222 6.86 -21.39 2.21
N ARG A 223 7.52 -20.69 1.30
CA ARG A 223 8.14 -19.38 1.50
C ARG A 223 7.23 -18.22 1.11
N GLY A 224 5.92 -18.49 0.86
CA GLY A 224 4.96 -17.46 0.45
C GLY A 224 5.25 -16.90 -0.94
N GLU A 225 5.97 -17.63 -1.79
CA GLU A 225 6.17 -17.24 -3.17
C GLU A 225 4.94 -17.55 -3.99
N GLU A 226 4.57 -16.64 -4.87
CA GLU A 226 3.48 -16.83 -5.80
C GLU A 226 4.04 -17.28 -7.15
N GLY A 227 3.48 -18.39 -7.68
CA GLY A 227 3.83 -18.88 -9.00
C GLY A 227 3.10 -18.12 -10.11
N LEU A 228 3.65 -18.17 -11.31
CA LEU A 228 3.00 -17.65 -12.50
C LEU A 228 2.00 -18.65 -13.06
N THR A 229 0.71 -18.31 -13.05
CA THR A 229 -0.37 -19.13 -13.59
C THR A 229 -0.69 -18.80 -15.04
N VAL A 230 -1.39 -19.70 -15.75
CA VAL A 230 -1.93 -19.42 -17.10
C VAL A 230 -2.82 -18.16 -17.09
N GLN A 231 -3.68 -18.04 -16.07
CA GLN A 231 -4.48 -16.83 -15.86
C GLN A 231 -3.59 -15.58 -15.69
N GLY A 232 -2.50 -15.70 -14.94
CA GLY A 232 -1.54 -14.63 -14.73
C GLY A 232 -0.91 -14.13 -16.03
N VAL A 233 -0.56 -15.03 -16.95
CA VAL A 233 -0.03 -14.65 -18.27
C VAL A 233 -1.08 -13.87 -19.09
N ILE A 234 -2.34 -14.31 -19.08
CA ILE A 234 -3.44 -13.60 -19.74
C ILE A 234 -3.60 -12.19 -19.16
N LEU A 235 -3.56 -12.07 -17.83
CA LEU A 235 -3.69 -10.80 -17.12
C LEU A 235 -2.52 -9.84 -17.41
N ILE A 236 -1.30 -10.33 -17.50
CA ILE A 236 -0.13 -9.53 -17.88
C ILE A 236 -0.25 -9.04 -19.33
N ALA A 237 -0.70 -9.89 -20.25
CA ALA A 237 -0.95 -9.49 -21.63
C ALA A 237 -2.03 -8.42 -21.75
N LEU A 238 -3.14 -8.57 -21.02
CA LEU A 238 -4.20 -7.56 -20.94
C LEU A 238 -3.70 -6.25 -20.32
N LEU A 239 -2.86 -6.31 -19.28
CA LEU A 239 -2.24 -5.13 -18.67
C LEU A 239 -1.35 -4.39 -19.67
N GLY A 240 -0.58 -5.11 -20.49
CA GLY A 240 0.21 -4.53 -21.58
C GLY A 240 -0.66 -3.81 -22.61
N LEU A 241 -1.79 -4.42 -22.99
CA LEU A 241 -2.76 -3.81 -23.90
C LEU A 241 -3.43 -2.58 -23.28
N ILE A 242 -3.78 -2.63 -21.97
CA ILE A 242 -4.28 -1.45 -21.25
C ILE A 242 -3.24 -0.32 -21.29
N GLY A 243 -1.97 -0.61 -21.01
CA GLY A 243 -0.91 0.38 -21.05
C GLY A 243 -0.77 1.04 -22.42
N LEU A 244 -0.79 0.23 -23.49
CA LEU A 244 -0.72 0.72 -24.86
C LEU A 244 -1.92 1.60 -25.23
N THR A 245 -3.14 1.13 -24.94
CA THR A 245 -4.37 1.88 -25.26
C THR A 245 -4.53 3.12 -24.40
N ALA A 246 -4.07 3.08 -23.15
CA ALA A 246 -4.06 4.23 -22.24
C ALA A 246 -3.11 5.34 -22.72
N TRP A 247 -1.96 4.97 -23.27
CA TRP A 247 -1.01 5.92 -23.84
C TRP A 247 -1.61 6.75 -24.97
N PHE A 248 -2.40 6.13 -25.87
CA PHE A 248 -3.06 6.82 -26.96
C PHE A 248 -4.44 7.40 -26.60
N GLY A 249 -5.09 6.88 -25.56
CA GLY A 249 -6.44 7.26 -25.14
C GLY A 249 -6.47 8.19 -23.93
N LEU A 250 -5.92 7.77 -22.80
CA LEU A 250 -5.99 8.52 -21.55
C LEU A 250 -5.01 9.70 -21.50
N ASP A 251 -3.91 9.63 -22.25
CA ASP A 251 -2.95 10.74 -22.30
C ASP A 251 -3.54 11.97 -23.01
N LYS A 252 -4.50 11.76 -23.91
CA LYS A 252 -5.21 12.80 -24.68
C LYS A 252 -6.66 12.97 -24.26
N VAL A 253 -7.06 12.50 -23.09
CA VAL A 253 -8.46 12.50 -22.66
C VAL A 253 -9.07 13.92 -22.57
N TYR A 254 -8.25 14.95 -22.36
CA TYR A 254 -8.70 16.35 -22.40
C TYR A 254 -9.07 16.88 -23.79
N GLU A 255 -8.58 16.23 -24.85
CA GLU A 255 -8.94 16.55 -26.23
C GLU A 255 -10.30 15.94 -26.62
N GLY A 256 -10.90 15.13 -25.73
CA GLY A 256 -12.14 14.41 -25.91
C GLY A 256 -11.97 12.89 -25.84
N PHE A 257 -13.10 12.19 -25.74
CA PHE A 257 -13.11 10.73 -25.77
C PHE A 257 -12.90 10.21 -27.20
N ASN A 258 -11.74 9.60 -27.43
CA ASN A 258 -11.39 8.97 -28.71
C ASN A 258 -11.61 7.44 -28.68
N ARG A 259 -11.40 6.76 -29.80
CA ARG A 259 -11.56 5.29 -29.91
C ARG A 259 -10.63 4.54 -28.96
N TRP A 260 -9.42 5.05 -28.70
CA TRP A 260 -8.44 4.45 -27.80
C TRP A 260 -8.87 4.59 -26.34
N THR A 261 -9.50 5.69 -25.97
CA THR A 261 -10.08 5.87 -24.62
C THR A 261 -11.14 4.81 -24.35
N TRP A 262 -12.09 4.61 -25.29
CA TRP A 262 -13.12 3.59 -25.15
C TRP A 262 -12.54 2.17 -25.15
N ALA A 263 -11.56 1.89 -26.01
CA ALA A 263 -10.86 0.60 -26.02
C ALA A 263 -10.15 0.35 -24.67
N CYS A 264 -9.46 1.35 -24.11
CA CYS A 264 -8.81 1.26 -22.81
C CYS A 264 -9.82 0.97 -21.70
N LEU A 265 -10.91 1.73 -21.61
CA LEU A 265 -11.95 1.51 -20.61
C LEU A 265 -12.60 0.12 -20.73
N SER A 266 -12.88 -0.33 -21.94
CA SER A 266 -13.42 -1.67 -22.20
C SER A 266 -12.44 -2.77 -21.80
N LEU A 267 -11.13 -2.60 -22.10
CA LEU A 267 -10.09 -3.52 -21.67
C LEU A 267 -9.94 -3.55 -20.14
N ILE A 268 -10.05 -2.41 -19.47
CA ILE A 268 -10.01 -2.35 -18.01
C ILE A 268 -11.17 -3.16 -17.42
N VAL A 269 -12.41 -2.96 -17.91
CA VAL A 269 -13.58 -3.72 -17.44
C VAL A 269 -13.40 -5.22 -17.68
N LEU A 270 -12.99 -5.59 -18.90
CA LEU A 270 -12.73 -6.99 -19.26
C LEU A 270 -11.67 -7.61 -18.32
N THR A 271 -10.59 -6.90 -18.09
CA THR A 271 -9.49 -7.39 -17.28
C THR A 271 -9.89 -7.55 -15.81
N LEU A 272 -10.69 -6.64 -15.25
CA LEU A 272 -11.24 -6.77 -13.90
C LEU A 272 -12.14 -8.00 -13.78
N LEU A 273 -12.98 -8.28 -14.78
CA LEU A 273 -13.84 -9.47 -14.80
C LEU A 273 -13.03 -10.75 -14.93
N VAL A 274 -12.04 -10.79 -15.82
CA VAL A 274 -11.12 -11.95 -15.95
C VAL A 274 -10.32 -12.17 -14.66
N ALA A 275 -9.85 -11.10 -14.01
CA ALA A 275 -9.13 -11.22 -12.75
C ALA A 275 -10.03 -11.67 -11.58
N ALA A 276 -11.34 -11.41 -11.66
CA ALA A 276 -12.30 -11.86 -10.66
C ALA A 276 -12.70 -13.33 -10.81
N THR A 277 -12.46 -13.97 -11.98
CA THR A 277 -12.64 -15.42 -12.18
C THR A 277 -11.45 -16.19 -11.59
N THR A 278 -11.60 -17.49 -11.39
CA THR A 278 -10.50 -18.39 -11.06
C THR A 278 -10.32 -19.40 -12.19
N MET A 279 -9.12 -19.47 -12.75
CA MET A 279 -8.80 -20.39 -13.85
C MET A 279 -7.87 -21.47 -13.34
N VAL A 280 -8.33 -22.73 -13.40
CA VAL A 280 -7.59 -23.90 -12.94
C VAL A 280 -7.29 -24.81 -14.13
N PRO A 281 -6.00 -25.08 -14.45
CA PRO A 281 -5.62 -26.08 -15.43
C PRO A 281 -6.08 -27.46 -14.98
N GLN A 282 -6.74 -28.23 -15.89
CA GLN A 282 -7.18 -29.60 -15.64
C GLN A 282 -6.80 -30.53 -16.80
N ALA A 283 -6.80 -31.84 -16.54
CA ALA A 283 -6.58 -32.86 -17.56
C ALA A 283 -7.62 -32.70 -18.69
N GLY A 284 -7.14 -32.17 -19.83
CA GLY A 284 -7.97 -31.94 -21.01
C GLY A 284 -8.51 -30.56 -21.21
N GLY A 285 -8.18 -29.55 -20.38
CA GLY A 285 -8.62 -28.19 -20.62
C GLY A 285 -8.35 -27.17 -19.52
N LEU A 286 -9.01 -26.05 -19.64
CA LEU A 286 -8.98 -24.95 -18.66
C LEU A 286 -10.37 -24.84 -18.01
N GLN A 287 -10.43 -25.06 -16.70
CA GLN A 287 -11.65 -24.84 -15.92
C GLN A 287 -11.71 -23.37 -15.49
N VAL A 288 -12.73 -22.66 -15.91
CA VAL A 288 -13.05 -21.30 -15.49
C VAL A 288 -14.16 -21.34 -14.45
N GLN A 289 -13.85 -20.90 -13.24
CA GLN A 289 -14.78 -20.86 -12.11
C GLN A 289 -15.33 -19.45 -11.93
N PHE A 290 -16.64 -19.32 -11.88
CA PHE A 290 -17.34 -18.07 -11.58
C PHE A 290 -17.66 -18.01 -10.09
N THR A 291 -16.99 -17.12 -9.40
CA THR A 291 -17.14 -16.90 -7.96
C THR A 291 -18.08 -15.73 -7.70
N GLY A 292 -18.55 -15.56 -6.45
CA GLY A 292 -19.32 -14.38 -6.06
C GLY A 292 -18.61 -13.06 -6.34
N ARG A 293 -17.27 -13.08 -6.38
CA ARG A 293 -16.43 -11.94 -6.74
C ARG A 293 -16.71 -11.42 -8.14
N VAL A 294 -16.91 -12.28 -9.12
CA VAL A 294 -17.23 -11.89 -10.50
C VAL A 294 -18.51 -11.05 -10.54
N PHE A 295 -19.56 -11.49 -9.85
CA PHE A 295 -20.83 -10.76 -9.80
C PHE A 295 -20.70 -9.43 -9.05
N ALA A 296 -19.97 -9.42 -7.93
CA ALA A 296 -19.72 -8.19 -7.16
C ALA A 296 -18.91 -7.16 -7.96
N VAL A 297 -17.85 -7.59 -8.65
CA VAL A 297 -17.02 -6.74 -9.51
C VAL A 297 -17.82 -6.25 -10.71
N ALA A 298 -18.60 -7.11 -11.36
CA ALA A 298 -19.47 -6.72 -12.48
C ALA A 298 -20.50 -5.67 -12.06
N LEU A 299 -21.21 -5.90 -10.94
CA LEU A 299 -22.21 -4.98 -10.43
C LEU A 299 -21.63 -3.63 -10.03
N THR A 300 -20.51 -3.64 -9.30
CA THR A 300 -19.85 -2.39 -8.89
C THR A 300 -19.28 -1.62 -10.06
N THR A 301 -18.67 -2.30 -11.03
CA THR A 301 -18.15 -1.66 -12.26
C THR A 301 -19.27 -1.07 -13.10
N ALA A 302 -20.38 -1.80 -13.25
CA ALA A 302 -21.57 -1.28 -13.92
C ALA A 302 -22.15 -0.07 -13.16
N GLY A 303 -22.19 -0.12 -11.83
CA GLY A 303 -22.61 0.99 -10.98
C GLY A 303 -21.71 2.23 -11.15
N VAL A 304 -20.39 2.05 -11.18
CA VAL A 304 -19.43 3.14 -11.46
C VAL A 304 -19.72 3.76 -12.83
N GLY A 305 -19.88 2.93 -13.88
CA GLY A 305 -20.19 3.41 -15.23
C GLY A 305 -21.52 4.15 -15.30
N TYR A 306 -22.57 3.62 -14.65
CA TYR A 306 -23.89 4.26 -14.60
C TYR A 306 -23.84 5.62 -13.89
N VAL A 307 -23.23 5.68 -12.71
CA VAL A 307 -23.12 6.93 -11.93
C VAL A 307 -22.26 7.95 -12.67
N ALA A 308 -21.14 7.52 -13.27
CA ALA A 308 -20.28 8.37 -14.08
C ALA A 308 -21.05 9.01 -15.24
N ARG A 309 -21.81 8.22 -16.00
CA ARG A 309 -22.57 8.69 -17.18
C ARG A 309 -23.75 9.58 -16.82
N THR A 310 -24.43 9.31 -15.69
CA THR A 310 -25.72 9.95 -15.37
C THR A 310 -25.54 11.24 -14.56
N TYR A 311 -24.55 11.30 -13.67
CA TYR A 311 -24.45 12.37 -12.67
C TYR A 311 -23.22 13.27 -12.85
N PHE A 312 -22.27 12.91 -13.69
CA PHE A 312 -21.06 13.69 -13.91
C PHE A 312 -21.04 14.31 -15.30
N GLU A 313 -20.44 15.52 -15.38
CA GLU A 313 -20.15 16.17 -16.65
C GLU A 313 -18.94 15.51 -17.33
N GLU A 314 -18.85 15.63 -18.63
CA GLU A 314 -17.74 15.07 -19.41
C GLU A 314 -16.38 15.58 -18.92
N SER A 315 -16.30 16.87 -18.60
CA SER A 315 -15.11 17.50 -18.03
C SER A 315 -14.68 16.94 -16.66
N GLU A 316 -15.64 16.58 -15.80
CA GLU A 316 -15.38 15.95 -14.50
C GLU A 316 -14.79 14.54 -14.70
N ILE A 317 -15.32 13.78 -15.67
CA ILE A 317 -14.82 12.43 -15.99
C ILE A 317 -13.43 12.48 -16.64
N GLN A 318 -13.21 13.42 -17.57
CA GLN A 318 -11.89 13.64 -18.19
C GLN A 318 -10.83 13.96 -17.13
N ASN A 319 -11.15 14.88 -16.21
CA ASN A 319 -10.27 15.22 -15.08
C ASN A 319 -9.96 14.01 -14.19
N TRP A 320 -10.97 13.19 -13.87
CA TRP A 320 -10.80 11.98 -13.08
C TRP A 320 -9.87 10.97 -13.76
N LEU A 321 -10.12 10.65 -15.03
CA LEU A 321 -9.32 9.70 -15.80
C LEU A 321 -7.89 10.19 -16.00
N TRP A 322 -7.72 11.50 -16.24
CA TRP A 322 -6.39 12.10 -16.35
C TRP A 322 -5.58 12.00 -15.07
N GLU A 323 -6.19 12.37 -13.93
CA GLU A 323 -5.50 12.27 -12.64
C GLU A 323 -5.13 10.84 -12.29
N ALA A 324 -6.02 9.86 -12.57
CA ALA A 324 -5.72 8.45 -12.40
C ALA A 324 -4.55 8.02 -13.30
N TRP A 325 -4.56 8.37 -14.58
CA TRP A 325 -3.50 8.04 -15.53
C TRP A 325 -2.17 8.72 -15.17
N ARG A 326 -2.19 9.98 -14.74
CA ARG A 326 -1.00 10.69 -14.26
C ARG A 326 -0.34 9.98 -13.08
N LEU A 327 -1.14 9.47 -12.14
CA LEU A 327 -0.64 8.67 -11.02
C LEU A 327 -0.05 7.34 -11.49
N VAL A 328 -0.68 6.64 -12.43
CA VAL A 328 -0.15 5.42 -13.03
C VAL A 328 1.22 5.68 -13.66
N LYS A 329 1.34 6.69 -14.52
CA LYS A 329 2.62 7.06 -15.17
C LYS A 329 3.74 7.35 -14.17
N MET A 330 3.40 7.94 -13.02
CA MET A 330 4.37 8.32 -12.00
C MET A 330 4.78 7.14 -11.11
N ILE A 331 3.83 6.30 -10.71
CA ILE A 331 4.03 5.29 -9.66
C ILE A 331 4.37 3.93 -10.26
N PHE A 332 3.68 3.50 -11.34
CA PHE A 332 3.79 2.16 -11.87
C PHE A 332 5.21 1.77 -12.34
N PRO A 333 5.99 2.62 -13.04
CA PRO A 333 7.37 2.28 -13.41
C PRO A 333 8.27 2.03 -12.19
N LEU A 334 8.10 2.83 -11.12
CA LEU A 334 8.86 2.67 -9.88
C LEU A 334 8.50 1.39 -9.14
N LEU A 335 7.22 1.02 -9.15
CA LEU A 335 6.75 -0.25 -8.62
C LEU A 335 7.39 -1.43 -9.38
N VAL A 336 7.40 -1.40 -10.71
CA VAL A 336 8.03 -2.45 -11.54
C VAL A 336 9.51 -2.62 -11.19
N VAL A 337 10.26 -1.50 -11.12
CA VAL A 337 11.68 -1.52 -10.74
C VAL A 337 11.86 -2.06 -9.31
N GLY A 338 11.05 -1.62 -8.37
CA GLY A 338 11.14 -2.05 -6.97
C GLY A 338 10.85 -3.54 -6.80
N VAL A 339 9.76 -4.05 -7.42
CA VAL A 339 9.40 -5.48 -7.36
C VAL A 339 10.44 -6.36 -8.03
N PHE A 340 10.98 -5.93 -9.16
CA PHE A 340 12.08 -6.63 -9.83
C PHE A 340 13.33 -6.70 -8.93
N ALA A 341 13.73 -5.57 -8.34
CA ALA A 341 14.90 -5.51 -7.45
C ALA A 341 14.74 -6.41 -6.22
N VAL A 342 13.56 -6.46 -5.62
CA VAL A 342 13.24 -7.39 -4.51
C VAL A 342 13.41 -8.84 -4.96
N GLY A 343 12.91 -9.22 -6.15
CA GLY A 343 13.06 -10.57 -6.69
C GLY A 343 14.53 -10.96 -6.96
N VAL A 344 15.39 -10.00 -7.28
CA VAL A 344 16.85 -10.22 -7.42
C VAL A 344 17.53 -10.39 -6.05
N ILE A 345 17.14 -9.60 -5.06
CA ILE A 345 17.79 -9.60 -3.73
C ILE A 345 17.35 -10.81 -2.87
N ARG A 346 16.10 -11.21 -2.97
CA ARG A 346 15.48 -12.25 -2.13
C ARG A 346 16.25 -13.58 -2.08
N PRO A 347 16.73 -14.18 -3.20
CA PRO A 347 17.49 -15.42 -3.17
C PRO A 347 18.85 -15.30 -2.47
N LEU A 348 19.36 -14.09 -2.28
CA LEU A 348 20.63 -13.83 -1.60
C LEU A 348 20.53 -13.93 -0.08
N ILE A 349 19.30 -13.83 0.47
CA ILE A 349 19.03 -13.92 1.93
C ILE A 349 18.91 -15.38 2.31
N ARG A 350 19.86 -15.89 3.12
CA ARG A 350 19.88 -17.26 3.58
C ARG A 350 19.08 -17.43 4.88
N PRO A 351 18.23 -18.48 5.01
CA PRO A 351 17.46 -18.75 6.22
C PRO A 351 18.31 -18.89 7.49
N GLU A 352 19.54 -19.44 7.38
CA GLU A 352 20.44 -19.65 8.51
C GLU A 352 20.87 -18.32 9.16
N TRP A 353 20.90 -17.23 8.39
CA TRP A 353 21.22 -15.90 8.92
C TRP A 353 20.15 -15.39 9.87
N ILE A 354 18.90 -15.81 9.66
CA ILE A 354 17.75 -15.41 10.49
C ILE A 354 17.97 -15.86 11.93
N GLN A 355 18.30 -17.15 12.14
CA GLN A 355 18.54 -17.69 13.48
C GLN A 355 19.78 -17.05 14.14
N TYR A 356 20.85 -16.89 13.38
CA TYR A 356 22.12 -16.38 13.92
C TYR A 356 21.99 -14.90 14.35
N VAL A 357 21.30 -14.07 13.57
CA VAL A 357 21.23 -12.62 13.82
C VAL A 357 19.99 -12.21 14.60
N ALA A 358 18.85 -12.85 14.36
CA ALA A 358 17.55 -12.50 14.91
C ALA A 358 16.99 -13.53 15.93
N GLY A 359 17.81 -14.51 16.35
CA GLY A 359 17.39 -15.55 17.33
C GLY A 359 17.27 -15.03 18.77
N THR A 360 17.71 -13.81 19.07
CA THR A 360 17.62 -13.20 20.40
C THR A 360 17.01 -11.81 20.30
N ASN A 361 16.46 -11.30 21.44
CA ASN A 361 15.94 -9.94 21.53
C ASN A 361 17.10 -8.93 21.65
N SER A 362 17.80 -8.73 20.56
CA SER A 362 18.90 -7.76 20.46
C SER A 362 18.53 -6.63 19.49
N LEU A 363 19.18 -5.47 19.65
CA LEU A 363 19.01 -4.37 18.68
C LEU A 363 19.47 -4.79 17.29
N LEU A 364 20.49 -5.63 17.19
CA LEU A 364 20.96 -6.17 15.90
C LEU A 364 19.92 -7.10 15.29
N GLY A 365 19.30 -7.97 16.08
CA GLY A 365 18.21 -8.84 15.65
C GLY A 365 17.00 -8.05 15.18
N GLY A 366 16.62 -7.01 15.92
CA GLY A 366 15.54 -6.10 15.53
C GLY A 366 15.86 -5.35 14.22
N LEU A 367 17.10 -4.87 14.05
CA LEU A 367 17.55 -4.24 12.81
C LEU A 367 17.50 -5.22 11.62
N ALA A 368 17.91 -6.48 11.84
CA ALA A 368 17.79 -7.52 10.83
C ALA A 368 16.32 -7.76 10.45
N GLY A 369 15.40 -7.78 11.43
CA GLY A 369 13.96 -7.87 11.18
C GLY A 369 13.46 -6.74 10.30
N VAL A 370 13.85 -5.49 10.58
CA VAL A 370 13.51 -4.31 9.76
C VAL A 370 14.09 -4.45 8.34
N LEU A 371 15.35 -4.84 8.20
CA LEU A 371 16.00 -5.01 6.89
C LEU A 371 15.35 -6.14 6.09
N PHE A 372 14.98 -7.25 6.73
CA PHE A 372 14.21 -8.31 6.06
C PHE A 372 12.87 -7.76 5.53
N GLY A 373 12.16 -6.93 6.29
CA GLY A 373 10.95 -6.25 5.81
C GLY A 373 11.20 -5.41 4.56
N ILE A 374 12.29 -4.65 4.50
CA ILE A 374 12.60 -3.79 3.35
C ILE A 374 12.86 -4.61 2.07
N PHE A 375 13.60 -5.73 2.19
CA PHE A 375 14.09 -6.49 1.04
C PHE A 375 13.27 -7.74 0.71
N MET A 376 12.42 -8.21 1.63
CA MET A 376 11.59 -9.41 1.45
C MET A 376 10.10 -9.08 1.35
N TYR A 377 9.76 -7.93 0.79
CA TYR A 377 8.38 -7.46 0.67
C TYR A 377 7.38 -8.58 0.35
N PHE A 378 6.36 -8.67 1.20
CA PHE A 378 5.23 -9.56 1.01
C PHE A 378 3.91 -8.79 1.01
N PRO A 379 2.90 -9.23 0.23
CA PRO A 379 1.55 -8.69 0.38
C PRO A 379 1.03 -8.88 1.81
N THR A 380 0.27 -7.93 2.31
CA THR A 380 -0.19 -7.85 3.72
C THR A 380 -0.75 -9.15 4.30
N LEU A 381 -1.41 -9.99 3.48
CA LEU A 381 -1.93 -11.28 3.95
C LEU A 381 -0.89 -12.41 3.93
N VAL A 382 0.22 -12.23 3.22
CA VAL A 382 1.31 -13.22 3.12
C VAL A 382 2.39 -12.97 4.18
N GLU A 383 2.52 -11.74 4.69
CA GLU A 383 3.48 -11.40 5.74
C GLU A 383 3.34 -12.26 7.00
N VAL A 384 2.09 -12.64 7.37
CA VAL A 384 1.80 -13.42 8.59
C VAL A 384 2.25 -14.89 8.47
N PRO A 385 1.95 -15.65 7.38
CA PRO A 385 2.56 -16.96 7.15
C PRO A 385 4.09 -16.92 7.14
N ILE A 386 4.70 -15.90 6.54
CA ILE A 386 6.16 -15.72 6.54
C ILE A 386 6.69 -15.46 7.94
N ALA A 387 6.02 -14.63 8.71
CA ALA A 387 6.35 -14.40 10.12
C ALA A 387 6.30 -15.71 10.92
N LYS A 388 5.30 -16.58 10.66
CA LYS A 388 5.21 -17.90 11.26
C LYS A 388 6.39 -18.81 10.84
N MET A 389 6.79 -18.74 9.57
CA MET A 389 7.98 -19.43 9.09
C MET A 389 9.25 -18.93 9.80
N PHE A 390 9.42 -17.62 9.96
CA PHE A 390 10.56 -17.04 10.70
C PHE A 390 10.62 -17.53 12.15
N LEU A 391 9.46 -17.64 12.83
CA LEU A 391 9.39 -18.24 14.16
C LEU A 391 9.86 -19.69 14.15
N SER A 392 9.44 -20.51 13.16
CA SER A 392 9.86 -21.91 13.05
C SER A 392 11.35 -22.06 12.74
N LEU A 393 11.96 -21.06 12.13
CA LEU A 393 13.41 -20.95 11.90
C LEU A 393 14.19 -20.41 13.12
N GLY A 394 13.52 -20.15 14.25
CA GLY A 394 14.16 -19.72 15.48
C GLY A 394 14.30 -18.20 15.65
N MET A 395 13.60 -17.41 14.86
CA MET A 395 13.55 -15.95 15.06
C MET A 395 12.85 -15.62 16.37
N HIS A 396 13.45 -14.74 17.18
CA HIS A 396 12.83 -14.25 18.41
C HIS A 396 11.62 -13.35 18.12
N ARG A 397 10.61 -13.37 18.99
CA ARG A 397 9.35 -12.63 18.80
C ARG A 397 9.52 -11.10 18.75
N GLY A 398 10.57 -10.56 19.39
CA GLY A 398 10.93 -9.15 19.33
C GLY A 398 11.33 -8.70 17.93
N PRO A 399 12.40 -9.24 17.33
CA PRO A 399 12.76 -9.03 15.93
C PRO A 399 11.61 -9.32 14.94
N LEU A 400 10.77 -10.33 15.25
CA LEU A 400 9.59 -10.63 14.42
C LEU A 400 8.58 -9.48 14.41
N LEU A 401 8.30 -8.87 15.56
CA LEU A 401 7.42 -7.69 15.59
C LEU A 401 8.04 -6.51 14.85
N ALA A 402 9.37 -6.30 14.97
CA ALA A 402 10.08 -5.28 14.20
C ALA A 402 9.90 -5.50 12.68
N TYR A 403 10.00 -6.76 12.23
CA TYR A 403 9.71 -7.17 10.85
C TYR A 403 8.25 -6.85 10.47
N LEU A 404 7.26 -7.31 11.23
CA LEU A 404 5.83 -7.13 10.95
C LEU A 404 5.37 -5.66 10.94
N MET A 405 6.10 -4.77 11.61
CA MET A 405 5.83 -3.34 11.58
C MET A 405 6.57 -2.63 10.46
N ALA A 406 7.70 -3.16 10.02
CA ALA A 406 8.52 -2.57 8.96
C ALA A 406 8.12 -3.03 7.55
N ASP A 407 7.85 -4.34 7.36
CA ASP A 407 7.58 -4.95 6.05
C ASP A 407 6.46 -4.26 5.27
N PRO A 408 5.27 -4.03 5.83
CA PRO A 408 4.19 -3.40 5.08
C PRO A 408 4.47 -1.94 4.70
N GLU A 409 5.38 -1.26 5.42
CA GLU A 409 5.64 0.17 5.26
C GLU A 409 6.90 0.48 4.45
N LEU A 410 7.96 -0.30 4.66
CA LEU A 410 9.31 -0.01 4.20
C LEU A 410 9.74 -0.81 2.97
N SER A 411 8.81 -1.42 2.25
CA SER A 411 9.22 -2.10 1.02
C SER A 411 9.96 -1.15 0.07
N LEU A 412 10.98 -1.65 -0.59
CA LEU A 412 11.81 -0.86 -1.51
C LEU A 412 10.96 -0.13 -2.56
N GLN A 413 9.95 -0.80 -3.10
CA GLN A 413 9.02 -0.19 -4.06
C GLN A 413 8.20 0.94 -3.45
N SER A 414 7.70 0.78 -2.21
CA SER A 414 6.91 1.82 -1.53
C SER A 414 7.75 3.07 -1.27
N ILE A 415 9.00 2.91 -0.86
CA ILE A 415 9.94 4.03 -0.65
C ILE A 415 10.21 4.77 -1.97
N LEU A 416 10.41 4.04 -3.07
CA LEU A 416 10.61 4.64 -4.40
C LEU A 416 9.37 5.41 -4.86
N MET A 417 8.18 4.83 -4.74
CA MET A 417 6.91 5.47 -5.09
C MET A 417 6.65 6.71 -4.24
N LEU A 418 6.86 6.61 -2.92
CA LEU A 418 6.69 7.73 -1.99
C LEU A 418 7.66 8.87 -2.33
N GLY A 419 8.91 8.55 -2.71
CA GLY A 419 9.91 9.51 -3.16
C GLY A 419 9.49 10.33 -4.37
N ALA A 420 8.69 9.76 -5.27
CA ALA A 420 8.12 10.46 -6.42
C ALA A 420 6.97 11.41 -6.03
N ILE A 421 6.28 11.15 -4.90
CA ILE A 421 5.13 11.94 -4.44
C ILE A 421 5.57 13.11 -3.56
N ILE A 422 6.40 12.85 -2.52
CA ILE A 422 6.77 13.84 -1.50
C ILE A 422 8.21 14.32 -1.58
N SER A 423 9.03 13.80 -2.42
CA SER A 423 10.46 13.94 -2.66
C SER A 423 11.30 12.81 -2.05
N ARG A 424 12.43 12.50 -2.69
CA ARG A 424 13.35 11.44 -2.24
C ARG A 424 13.84 11.67 -0.81
N ARG A 425 14.21 12.91 -0.46
CA ARG A 425 14.68 13.27 0.89
C ARG A 425 13.61 12.97 1.96
N ARG A 426 12.37 13.37 1.72
CA ARG A 426 11.25 13.13 2.65
C ARG A 426 10.94 11.65 2.79
N ALA A 427 10.99 10.89 1.70
CA ALA A 427 10.76 9.45 1.71
C ALA A 427 11.85 8.70 2.51
N VAL A 428 13.13 9.07 2.36
CA VAL A 428 14.22 8.49 3.14
C VAL A 428 14.09 8.82 4.62
N VAL A 429 13.76 10.07 4.97
CA VAL A 429 13.54 10.47 6.37
C VAL A 429 12.34 9.73 6.97
N TYR A 430 11.25 9.55 6.22
CA TYR A 430 10.12 8.72 6.63
C TYR A 430 10.56 7.27 6.89
N ALA A 431 11.27 6.66 5.94
CA ALA A 431 11.75 5.29 6.07
C ALA A 431 12.68 5.11 7.28
N ALA A 432 13.56 6.07 7.53
CA ALA A 432 14.43 6.05 8.71
C ALA A 432 13.64 6.08 10.02
N TRP A 433 12.60 6.94 10.11
CA TRP A 433 11.74 6.98 11.29
C TRP A 433 10.92 5.71 11.46
N VAL A 434 10.30 5.19 10.40
CA VAL A 434 9.56 3.92 10.47
C VAL A 434 10.48 2.78 10.91
N GLY A 435 11.69 2.68 10.34
CA GLY A 435 12.66 1.66 10.73
C GLY A 435 13.07 1.77 12.19
N LEU A 436 13.36 2.99 12.68
CA LEU A 436 13.71 3.23 14.07
C LEU A 436 12.57 2.87 15.05
N PHE A 437 11.35 3.27 14.71
CA PHE A 437 10.18 2.97 15.54
C PHE A 437 9.82 1.49 15.52
N SER A 438 9.94 0.82 14.37
CA SER A 438 9.74 -0.63 14.25
C SER A 438 10.77 -1.42 15.07
N LEU A 439 12.04 -1.00 15.00
CA LEU A 439 13.11 -1.55 15.82
C LEU A 439 12.80 -1.41 17.32
N PHE A 440 12.40 -0.21 17.74
CA PHE A 440 12.08 0.05 19.15
C PHE A 440 10.83 -0.71 19.61
N ALA A 441 9.82 -0.81 18.76
CA ALA A 441 8.62 -1.60 19.02
C ALA A 441 8.95 -3.08 19.23
N GLY A 442 9.74 -3.64 18.32
CA GLY A 442 10.19 -5.02 18.43
C GLY A 442 10.99 -5.28 19.70
N TRP A 443 11.93 -4.38 20.03
CA TRP A 443 12.73 -4.49 21.23
C TRP A 443 11.89 -4.43 22.51
N LEU A 444 10.96 -3.48 22.63
CA LEU A 444 10.04 -3.38 23.77
C LEU A 444 9.19 -4.63 23.95
N TYR A 445 8.61 -5.12 22.86
CA TYR A 445 7.81 -6.33 22.89
C TYR A 445 8.64 -7.57 23.26
N GLY A 446 9.87 -7.64 22.73
CA GLY A 446 10.79 -8.72 23.08
C GLY A 446 11.16 -8.73 24.57
N LEU A 447 11.41 -7.56 25.18
CA LEU A 447 11.61 -7.45 26.61
C LEU A 447 10.41 -7.99 27.42
N TRP A 448 9.19 -7.73 26.96
CA TRP A 448 7.99 -8.29 27.59
C TRP A 448 7.94 -9.81 27.47
N VAL A 449 8.27 -10.35 26.31
CA VAL A 449 8.34 -11.81 26.06
C VAL A 449 9.42 -12.47 26.95
N ASP A 450 10.55 -11.78 27.17
CA ASP A 450 11.65 -12.23 28.01
C ASP A 450 11.36 -12.09 29.52
N GLY A 451 10.14 -11.69 29.92
CA GLY A 451 9.69 -11.65 31.30
C GLY A 451 9.79 -10.29 31.99
N THR A 452 10.13 -9.20 31.29
CA THR A 452 10.08 -7.85 31.86
C THR A 452 8.62 -7.48 32.16
N SER A 453 8.37 -6.92 33.36
CA SER A 453 7.02 -6.59 33.79
C SER A 453 6.35 -5.55 32.89
N ALA A 454 5.04 -5.70 32.68
CA ALA A 454 4.24 -4.77 31.86
C ALA A 454 4.32 -3.32 32.36
N LEU A 455 4.51 -3.11 33.68
CA LEU A 455 4.69 -1.78 34.28
C LEU A 455 5.97 -1.10 33.79
N VAL A 456 7.10 -1.85 33.75
CA VAL A 456 8.38 -1.32 33.26
C VAL A 456 8.29 -0.98 31.79
N ILE A 457 7.67 -1.84 30.98
CA ILE A 457 7.47 -1.60 29.54
C ILE A 457 6.56 -0.40 29.32
N GLY A 458 5.47 -0.31 30.08
CA GLY A 458 4.58 0.86 30.07
C GLY A 458 5.32 2.15 30.42
N ALA A 459 6.18 2.11 31.45
CA ALA A 459 7.01 3.25 31.83
C ALA A 459 8.03 3.62 30.76
N MET A 460 8.66 2.64 30.08
CA MET A 460 9.57 2.87 28.95
C MET A 460 8.84 3.50 27.77
N LEU A 461 7.65 3.01 27.43
CA LEU A 461 6.83 3.56 26.36
C LEU A 461 6.37 4.99 26.66
N LEU A 462 5.90 5.24 27.89
CA LEU A 462 5.52 6.58 28.34
C LEU A 462 6.72 7.53 28.38
N GLY A 463 7.88 7.05 28.85
CA GLY A 463 9.13 7.80 28.81
C GLY A 463 9.55 8.18 27.39
N PHE A 464 9.44 7.24 26.45
CA PHE A 464 9.71 7.49 25.05
C PHE A 464 8.73 8.52 24.45
N VAL A 465 7.43 8.38 24.71
CA VAL A 465 6.40 9.33 24.25
C VAL A 465 6.61 10.72 24.85
N ALA A 466 6.96 10.80 26.16
CA ALA A 466 7.27 12.06 26.83
C ALA A 466 8.53 12.73 26.25
N LEU A 467 9.58 11.95 25.98
CA LEU A 467 10.82 12.41 25.35
C LEU A 467 10.55 12.94 23.95
N LEU A 468 9.78 12.19 23.17
CA LEU A 468 9.36 12.56 21.82
C LEU A 468 8.48 13.81 21.83
N GLY A 469 7.51 13.87 22.72
CA GLY A 469 6.64 15.03 22.93
C GLY A 469 7.42 16.29 23.33
N SER A 470 8.38 16.15 24.24
CA SER A 470 9.24 17.26 24.67
C SER A 470 10.16 17.73 23.55
N ALA A 471 10.76 16.81 22.78
CA ALA A 471 11.58 17.14 21.63
C ALA A 471 10.77 17.86 20.55
N LEU A 472 9.58 17.38 20.25
CA LEU A 472 8.64 18.00 19.30
C LEU A 472 8.21 19.40 19.77
N TRP A 473 7.93 19.58 21.06
CA TRP A 473 7.55 20.85 21.63
C TRP A 473 8.70 21.88 21.59
N LEU A 474 9.94 21.45 21.94
CA LEU A 474 11.12 22.29 21.83
C LEU A 474 11.41 22.71 20.39
N ALA A 475 11.29 21.76 19.44
CA ALA A 475 11.48 22.05 18.02
C ALA A 475 10.39 23.00 17.51
N HIS A 476 9.13 22.83 17.93
CA HIS A 476 8.04 23.75 17.59
C HIS A 476 8.27 25.16 18.13
N ARG A 477 8.75 25.30 19.37
CA ARG A 477 9.11 26.63 19.94
C ARG A 477 10.27 27.30 19.21
N ARG A 478 11.26 26.56 18.74
CA ARG A 478 12.38 27.11 17.96
C ARG A 478 11.92 27.59 16.60
N THR A 479 11.09 26.82 15.89
CA THR A 479 10.53 27.21 14.59
C THR A 479 9.53 28.37 14.70
N GLY A 480 8.75 28.47 15.79
CA GLY A 480 7.83 29.58 16.04
C GLY A 480 8.52 30.91 16.35
N ARG A 481 9.71 30.89 16.97
CA ARG A 481 10.51 32.11 17.24
C ARG A 481 11.16 32.70 15.97
N GLU A 482 11.47 31.88 14.98
CA GLU A 482 12.06 32.34 13.70
C GLU A 482 11.04 32.86 12.68
N VAL A 483 9.73 32.63 12.94
CA VAL A 483 8.61 33.12 12.10
C VAL A 483 8.00 34.42 12.65
N ALA A 484 8.45 34.93 13.81
CA ALA A 484 8.08 36.28 14.25
C ALA A 484 8.63 37.30 13.24
N PRO A 485 7.79 38.11 12.58
CA PRO A 485 8.22 38.98 11.49
C PRO A 485 9.18 40.04 12.00
N ALA A 486 10.22 40.30 11.22
CA ALA A 486 11.02 41.53 11.27
C ALA A 486 10.16 42.75 10.89
N ALA A 487 8.99 42.89 11.52
CA ALA A 487 8.01 43.96 11.28
C ALA A 487 8.14 45.11 12.31
N SER A 488 9.28 45.23 13.02
CA SER A 488 9.52 46.30 13.96
C SER A 488 10.81 47.12 13.70
N ALA A 489 11.36 47.04 12.48
CA ALA A 489 12.54 47.82 12.11
C ALA A 489 12.25 48.85 10.99
N SER A 490 11.03 49.45 11.00
CA SER A 490 10.73 50.66 10.23
C SER A 490 9.75 51.53 11.01
N ARG A 491 10.28 52.17 12.06
CA ARG A 491 9.78 53.45 12.58
C ARG A 491 10.98 54.36 12.81
#